data_b736a57bd350c0f6ce11d52fc6b1c35c
#
_entry.id   b736a57bd350c0f6ce11d52fc6b1c35c
#
_cell.length_a   1.000
_cell.length_b   1.000
_cell.length_c   1.000
_cell.angle_alpha   90.00
_cell.angle_beta   90.00
_cell.angle_gamma   90.00
#
_symmetry.space_group_name_H-M   'P 1'
#
loop_
_entity.id
_entity.type
_entity.pdbx_description
1 polymer ?
#
loop_
_entity_poly.entity_id
_entity_poly.type
_entity_poly.pdbx_seq_one_letter_code
_entity_poly.pdbx_strand_id
1 'polypeptide(L)' 'MISDRAVLTVLRHAGSWVVEHDGEYFGHSPDKEIAKAFAHKRARQMQDSGRPCQIRVTGDLGFFAPR' A
#
# COMPACT_ATOMS: atom_id res chain seq x y z
N MET A 1 -14.02 1.61 -20.53
CA MET A 1 -12.81 1.47 -20.43
C MET A 1 -12.30 1.29 -19.04
N ILE A 2 -11.37 0.65 -18.89
CA ILE A 2 -10.92 0.27 -17.65
C ILE A 2 -9.78 1.08 -17.21
N SER A 3 -9.76 1.45 -15.98
CA SER A 3 -8.65 2.20 -15.44
C SER A 3 -7.46 1.32 -15.30
N ASP A 4 -6.32 1.77 -15.73
CA ASP A 4 -5.09 1.05 -15.55
C ASP A 4 -4.37 1.44 -14.30
N ARG A 5 -4.99 2.24 -13.48
CA ARG A 5 -4.34 2.68 -12.26
C ARG A 5 -4.18 1.52 -11.31
N ALA A 6 -2.99 1.31 -10.84
CA ALA A 6 -2.73 0.32 -9.82
C ALA A 6 -2.94 0.97 -8.46
N VAL A 7 -3.50 0.22 -7.52
CA VAL A 7 -3.71 0.73 -6.17
C VAL A 7 -2.94 -0.15 -5.22
N LEU A 8 -2.02 0.47 -4.48
CA LEU A 8 -1.24 -0.21 -3.45
C LEU A 8 -1.78 0.26 -2.12
N THR A 9 -2.19 -0.67 -1.28
CA THR A 9 -2.79 -0.33 0.00
C THR A 9 -1.88 -0.77 1.12
N VAL A 10 -1.53 0.16 2.00
CA VAL A 10 -0.75 -0.15 3.19
C VAL A 10 -1.74 -0.36 4.31
N LEU A 11 -1.72 -1.54 4.91
CA LEU A 11 -2.68 -1.91 5.94
C LEU A 11 -2.06 -2.85 6.96
N ARG A 12 -2.76 -3.05 8.06
CA ARG A 12 -2.31 -4.02 9.03
C ARG A 12 -2.95 -5.36 8.73
N HIS A 13 -2.14 -6.40 8.82
CA HIS A 13 -2.61 -7.75 8.55
C HIS A 13 -1.80 -8.71 9.41
N ALA A 14 -2.51 -9.49 10.22
CA ALA A 14 -1.87 -10.49 11.07
C ALA A 14 -0.77 -9.89 11.95
N GLY A 15 -1.02 -8.71 12.48
CA GLY A 15 -0.09 -8.10 13.41
C GLY A 15 1.06 -7.35 12.78
N SER A 16 1.13 -7.31 11.46
CA SER A 16 2.18 -6.59 10.77
C SER A 16 1.58 -5.60 9.80
N TRP A 17 2.40 -4.66 9.35
CA TRP A 17 2.00 -3.78 8.27
C TRP A 17 2.42 -4.42 6.97
N VAL A 18 1.57 -4.35 5.96
CA VAL A 18 1.86 -4.96 4.66
C VAL A 18 1.37 -4.03 3.58
N VAL A 19 1.81 -4.32 2.35
CA VAL A 19 1.28 -3.64 1.17
C VAL A 19 0.49 -4.67 0.38
N GLU A 20 -0.71 -4.31 -0.02
CA GLU A 20 -1.57 -5.20 -0.77
C GLU A 20 -1.75 -4.66 -2.17
N HIS A 21 -1.68 -5.53 -3.17
CA HIS A 21 -1.91 -5.18 -4.55
C HIS A 21 -2.56 -6.37 -5.25
N ASP A 22 -3.76 -6.18 -5.73
CA ASP A 22 -4.51 -7.21 -6.47
C ASP A 22 -4.60 -8.51 -5.68
N GLY A 23 -4.79 -8.40 -4.37
CA GLY A 23 -4.94 -9.58 -3.54
C GLY A 23 -3.65 -10.18 -3.04
N GLU A 24 -2.50 -9.62 -3.42
CA GLU A 24 -1.23 -10.14 -2.96
C GLU A 24 -0.65 -9.21 -1.90
N TYR A 25 -0.03 -9.80 -0.89
CA TYR A 25 0.57 -9.04 0.20
C TYR A 25 2.08 -9.12 0.11
N PHE A 26 2.74 -8.01 0.34
CA PHE A 26 4.19 -7.99 0.36
C PHE A 26 4.65 -6.88 1.30
N GLY A 27 5.95 -6.80 1.54
CA GLY A 27 6.54 -5.73 2.34
C GLY A 27 6.15 -5.82 3.80
N HIS A 28 6.05 -7.05 4.34
CA HIS A 28 5.69 -7.24 5.74
C HIS A 28 6.69 -6.56 6.65
N SER A 29 6.18 -5.80 7.62
CA SER A 29 7.04 -5.09 8.55
C SER A 29 6.26 -4.76 9.80
N PRO A 30 6.89 -4.76 10.96
CA PRO A 30 6.22 -4.27 12.17
C PRO A 30 6.07 -2.75 12.16
N ASP A 31 6.73 -2.06 11.23
CA ASP A 31 6.78 -0.61 11.20
C ASP A 31 6.02 -0.11 9.99
N LYS A 32 5.02 0.72 10.22
CA LYS A 32 4.21 1.28 9.15
C LYS A 32 5.04 2.06 8.15
N GLU A 33 6.02 2.81 8.64
CA GLU A 33 6.84 3.63 7.74
C GLU A 33 7.65 2.77 6.78
N ILE A 34 8.09 1.62 7.24
CA ILE A 34 8.83 0.71 6.36
C ILE A 34 7.90 0.13 5.32
N ALA A 35 6.69 -0.24 5.71
CA ALA A 35 5.72 -0.75 4.73
C ALA A 35 5.39 0.32 3.71
N LYS A 36 5.25 1.58 4.15
CA LYS A 36 5.00 2.67 3.22
C LYS A 36 6.15 2.83 2.24
N ALA A 37 7.38 2.64 2.70
CA ALA A 37 8.54 2.72 1.82
C ALA A 37 8.50 1.64 0.75
N PHE A 38 8.06 0.44 1.11
CA PHE A 38 7.90 -0.62 0.12
C PHE A 38 6.84 -0.23 -0.91
N ALA A 39 5.74 0.36 -0.46
CA ALA A 39 4.69 0.77 -1.39
C ALA A 39 5.22 1.84 -2.36
N HIS A 40 5.96 2.80 -1.84
CA HIS A 40 6.50 3.85 -2.70
C HIS A 40 7.50 3.29 -3.71
N LYS A 41 8.32 2.35 -3.28
CA LYS A 41 9.27 1.75 -4.18
C LYS A 41 8.58 1.00 -5.31
N ARG A 42 7.55 0.24 -4.97
CA ARG A 42 6.80 -0.49 -6.00
C ARG A 42 6.06 0.48 -6.92
N ALA A 43 5.50 1.55 -6.36
CA ALA A 43 4.80 2.54 -7.16
C ALA A 43 5.74 3.18 -8.16
N ARG A 44 6.96 3.49 -7.73
CA ARG A 44 7.92 4.09 -8.62
C ARG A 44 8.26 3.14 -9.77
N GLN A 45 8.41 1.85 -9.48
CA GLN A 45 8.70 0.87 -10.52
C GLN A 45 7.56 0.80 -11.53
N MET A 46 6.32 0.86 -11.05
CA MET A 46 5.18 0.84 -11.96
C MET A 46 5.11 2.09 -12.81
N GLN A 47 5.40 3.25 -12.20
CA GLN A 47 5.39 4.50 -12.94
C GLN A 47 6.49 4.53 -14.00
N ASP A 48 7.63 3.93 -13.69
CA ASP A 48 8.71 3.84 -14.66
C ASP A 48 8.32 2.99 -15.85
N SER A 49 7.38 2.07 -15.66
CA SER A 49 6.86 1.26 -16.75
C SER A 49 5.68 1.93 -17.44
N GLY A 50 5.35 3.13 -17.06
CA GLY A 50 4.25 3.86 -17.69
C GLY A 50 2.89 3.58 -17.07
N ARG A 51 2.83 2.97 -15.92
CA ARG A 51 1.57 2.60 -15.30
C ARG A 51 1.27 3.52 -14.12
N PRO A 52 0.15 4.23 -14.13
CA PRO A 52 -0.20 5.09 -13.00
C PRO A 52 -0.44 4.27 -11.74
N CYS A 53 -0.08 4.81 -10.61
CA CYS A 53 -0.18 4.10 -9.36
C CYS A 53 -0.64 5.03 -8.25
N GLN A 54 -1.52 4.53 -7.40
CA GLN A 54 -2.02 5.28 -6.27
C GLN A 54 -1.70 4.50 -5.00
N ILE A 55 -1.29 5.21 -3.96
CA ILE A 55 -0.99 4.57 -2.69
C ILE A 55 -2.05 4.99 -1.69
N ARG A 56 -2.64 4.02 -1.00
CA ARG A 56 -3.60 4.26 0.05
C ARG A 56 -3.03 3.72 1.35
N VAL A 57 -3.23 4.45 2.43
CA VAL A 57 -2.79 4.01 3.74
C VAL A 57 -4.02 3.86 4.61
N THR A 58 -4.24 2.67 5.12
CA THR A 58 -5.39 2.40 5.95
C THR A 58 -4.94 1.82 7.27
N GLY A 59 -5.88 1.59 8.11
CA GLY A 59 -5.62 0.89 9.35
C GLY A 59 -5.09 1.72 10.46
N ASP A 60 -4.59 2.90 10.18
CA ASP A 60 -4.10 3.71 11.19
C ASP A 60 -5.14 4.59 11.74
N LEU A 61 -6.23 4.65 11.16
CA LEU A 61 -7.21 5.46 11.61
C LEU A 61 -8.13 4.77 12.35
N GLY A 62 -8.29 4.52 12.45
CA GLY A 62 -8.96 3.83 12.81
C GLY A 62 -9.53 3.76 13.66
N PHE A 63 -9.62 3.67 13.57
CA PHE A 63 -9.76 3.43 14.15
C PHE A 63 -9.85 4.30 14.77
N PHE A 64 -9.98 4.66 14.96
CA PHE A 64 -9.92 5.49 15.49
C PHE A 64 -10.25 6.50 15.11
N ALA A 65 -10.82 6.61 14.98
CA ALA A 65 -11.03 7.46 14.60
C ALA A 65 -11.32 8.35 14.85
N PRO A 66 -11.50 8.88 15.01
CA PRO A 66 -11.62 9.68 15.27
C PRO A 66 -11.79 10.42 15.62
N ARG A 67 -11.88 10.44 15.86
CA ARG A 67 -11.83 10.91 16.28
C ARG A 67 -12.17 11.30 16.46
#